data_cc9904f68fe172b1536f2d595878b63b
#
_entry.id   cc9904f68fe172b1536f2d595878b63b
#
_cell.length_a   1.000
_cell.length_b   1.000
_cell.length_c   1.000
_cell.angle_alpha   90.00
_cell.angle_beta   90.00
_cell.angle_gamma   90.00
#
_symmetry.space_group_name_H-M   'P 1'
#
loop_
_entity.id
_entity.type
_entity.pdbx_description
1 polymer ?
#
loop_
_entity_poly.entity_id
_entity_poly.type
_entity_poly.pdbx_seq_one_letter_code
_entity_poly.pdbx_strand_id
1 'polypeptide(L)'
;MNIFKSSFLIIGEGITFEHCSNFFKDNDITYYSTTTDDIIDINNTEIICKKKKIDLDKVDYTVISPGIPPTNLVLQKLALSGCKFTTDIEIIQNLSQSKFICITGTNGKTSTVNLIADILNDNNISAIACGNNGISVFASLEN
;
A
#
# COMPACT_ATOMS: atom_id res chain seq x y z
N MET A 1 -2.53 10.35 -10.15
CA MET A 1 -2.84 10.54 -8.70
C MET A 1 -1.97 11.65 -8.13
N ASN A 2 -2.50 12.61 -7.37
CA ASN A 2 -1.66 13.61 -6.66
C ASN A 2 -1.53 13.17 -5.20
N ILE A 3 -0.51 12.39 -4.90
CA ILE A 3 -0.32 11.72 -3.60
C ILE A 3 -0.37 12.71 -2.43
N PHE A 4 0.34 13.84 -2.52
CA PHE A 4 0.45 14.82 -1.43
C PHE A 4 -0.82 15.65 -1.17
N LYS A 5 -1.82 15.56 -2.06
CA LYS A 5 -3.12 16.26 -1.92
C LYS A 5 -4.28 15.29 -1.74
N SER A 6 -4.00 14.00 -1.71
CA SER A 6 -5.00 12.94 -1.55
C SER A 6 -5.04 12.45 -0.11
N SER A 7 -6.20 11.95 0.28
CA SER A 7 -6.43 11.27 1.54
C SER A 7 -6.59 9.77 1.32
N PHE A 8 -6.09 8.98 2.24
CA PHE A 8 -6.02 7.54 2.10
C PHE A 8 -6.76 6.81 3.22
N LEU A 9 -7.34 5.68 2.88
CA LEU A 9 -7.79 4.66 3.84
C LEU A 9 -6.89 3.44 3.69
N ILE A 10 -6.29 2.98 4.77
CA ILE A 10 -5.51 1.73 4.79
C ILE A 10 -6.36 0.66 5.46
N ILE A 11 -6.57 -0.47 4.77
CA ILE A 11 -7.30 -1.62 5.31
C ILE A 11 -6.34 -2.79 5.47
N GLY A 12 -6.21 -3.26 6.72
CA GLY A 12 -5.38 -4.37 7.12
C GLY A 12 -4.29 -3.99 8.10
N GLU A 13 -3.50 -4.97 8.44
CA GLU A 13 -2.35 -4.92 9.35
C GLU A 13 -1.12 -5.49 8.65
N GLY A 14 0.05 -5.36 9.26
CA GLY A 14 1.29 -5.91 8.75
C GLY A 14 2.10 -4.94 7.91
N ILE A 15 3.00 -5.47 7.09
CA ILE A 15 4.07 -4.72 6.41
C ILE A 15 3.54 -3.57 5.55
N THR A 16 2.52 -3.81 4.73
CA THR A 16 1.93 -2.76 3.88
C THR A 16 1.34 -1.62 4.70
N PHE A 17 0.64 -1.94 5.80
CA PHE A 17 0.11 -0.92 6.71
C PHE A 17 1.25 -0.10 7.34
N GLU A 18 2.27 -0.78 7.87
CA GLU A 18 3.41 -0.13 8.51
C GLU A 18 4.13 0.82 7.55
N HIS A 19 4.46 0.34 6.35
CA HIS A 19 5.16 1.12 5.35
C HIS A 19 4.35 2.34 4.88
N CYS A 20 3.07 2.14 4.51
CA CYS A 20 2.21 3.25 4.08
C CYS A 20 1.98 4.26 5.22
N SER A 21 1.70 3.79 6.44
CA SER A 21 1.42 4.69 7.56
C SER A 21 2.63 5.53 7.97
N ASN A 22 3.84 4.95 7.93
CA ASN A 22 5.06 5.70 8.19
C ASN A 22 5.29 6.75 7.10
N PHE A 23 5.24 6.35 5.82
CA PHE A 23 5.40 7.28 4.71
C PHE A 23 4.36 8.41 4.76
N PHE A 24 3.10 8.12 5.04
CA PHE A 24 2.05 9.15 5.12
C PHE A 24 2.28 10.11 6.29
N LYS A 25 2.71 9.63 7.45
CA LYS A 25 3.06 10.48 8.60
C LYS A 25 4.25 11.39 8.30
N ASP A 26 5.31 10.84 7.73
CA ASP A 26 6.56 11.56 7.45
C ASP A 26 6.37 12.66 6.39
N ASN A 27 5.32 12.56 5.59
CA ASN A 27 4.98 13.52 4.52
C ASN A 27 3.70 14.32 4.77
N ASP A 28 3.14 14.31 6.00
CA ASP A 28 1.91 15.02 6.37
C ASP A 28 0.69 14.68 5.50
N ILE A 29 0.62 13.45 5.00
CA ILE A 29 -0.49 12.96 4.18
C ILE A 29 -1.61 12.46 5.08
N THR A 30 -2.83 12.95 4.84
CA THR A 30 -4.00 12.53 5.60
C THR A 30 -4.34 11.06 5.33
N TYR A 31 -4.45 10.26 6.37
CA TYR A 31 -4.91 8.89 6.24
C TYR A 31 -5.76 8.41 7.41
N TYR A 32 -6.59 7.42 7.12
CA TYR A 32 -7.39 6.64 8.05
C TYR A 32 -6.93 5.19 7.99
N SER A 33 -7.16 4.43 9.03
CA SER A 33 -6.82 3.01 9.03
C SER A 33 -7.85 2.18 9.77
N THR A 34 -8.07 0.96 9.33
CA THR A 34 -8.91 -0.03 9.99
C THR A 34 -8.52 -1.44 9.53
N THR A 35 -9.03 -2.45 10.22
CA THR A 35 -8.92 -3.85 9.79
C THR A 35 -10.28 -4.38 9.34
N THR A 36 -10.28 -5.47 8.60
CA THR A 36 -11.55 -6.13 8.21
C THR A 36 -12.37 -6.57 9.41
N ASP A 37 -11.71 -6.98 10.49
CA ASP A 37 -12.34 -7.49 11.71
C ASP A 37 -12.93 -6.38 12.59
N ASP A 38 -12.47 -5.14 12.42
CA ASP A 38 -13.00 -3.98 13.13
C ASP A 38 -14.22 -3.37 12.44
N ILE A 39 -14.43 -3.67 11.17
CA ILE A 39 -15.55 -3.14 10.39
C ILE A 39 -16.83 -3.92 10.74
N ILE A 40 -17.85 -3.19 11.20
CA ILE A 40 -19.17 -3.71 11.51
C ILE A 40 -20.09 -3.60 10.29
N ASP A 41 -20.08 -2.44 9.62
CA ASP A 41 -20.89 -2.20 8.44
C ASP A 41 -20.27 -1.14 7.52
N ILE A 42 -20.68 -1.15 6.26
CA ILE A 42 -20.27 -0.19 5.24
C ILE A 42 -21.54 0.23 4.47
N ASN A 43 -21.76 1.52 4.37
CA ASN A 43 -22.75 2.11 3.47
C ASN A 43 -22.04 3.02 2.45
N ASN A 44 -22.81 3.74 1.63
CA ASN A 44 -22.28 4.55 0.54
C ASN A 44 -21.43 5.75 0.99
N THR A 45 -21.55 6.17 2.25
CA THR A 45 -20.92 7.40 2.77
C THR A 45 -19.99 7.15 3.95
N GLU A 46 -20.09 6.03 4.65
CA GLU A 46 -19.28 5.77 5.85
C GLU A 46 -18.97 4.29 6.07
N ILE A 47 -17.86 4.06 6.75
CA ILE A 47 -17.49 2.77 7.34
C ILE A 47 -17.75 2.86 8.85
N ILE A 48 -18.55 1.97 9.37
CA ILE A 48 -18.82 1.83 10.80
C ILE A 48 -17.88 0.78 11.38
N CYS A 49 -16.94 1.21 12.19
CA CYS A 49 -16.02 0.33 12.91
C CYS A 49 -16.42 0.23 14.40
N LYS A 50 -15.88 -0.76 15.11
CA LYS A 50 -16.13 -0.98 16.55
C LYS A 50 -15.88 0.26 17.42
N LYS A 51 -14.88 1.08 17.08
CA LYS A 51 -14.44 2.22 17.92
C LYS A 51 -14.56 3.58 17.22
N LYS A 52 -14.84 3.62 15.92
CA LYS A 52 -14.86 4.87 15.16
C LYS A 52 -15.72 4.75 13.91
N LYS A 53 -16.02 5.88 13.30
CA LYS A 53 -16.58 5.95 11.94
C LYS A 53 -15.56 6.60 11.01
N ILE A 54 -15.54 6.17 9.77
CA ILE A 54 -14.70 6.73 8.70
C ILE A 54 -15.64 7.22 7.61
N ASP A 55 -15.59 8.49 7.33
CA ASP A 55 -16.34 9.17 6.29
C ASP A 55 -15.67 8.90 4.93
N LEU A 56 -16.37 8.19 4.04
CA LEU A 56 -15.84 7.81 2.74
C LEU A 56 -15.72 8.99 1.77
N ASP A 57 -16.51 10.05 1.96
CA ASP A 57 -16.39 11.27 1.15
C ASP A 57 -15.07 12.01 1.39
N LYS A 58 -14.39 11.69 2.50
CA LYS A 58 -13.06 12.21 2.84
C LYS A 58 -11.91 11.29 2.44
N VAL A 59 -12.18 10.23 1.70
CA VAL A 59 -11.19 9.23 1.28
C VAL A 59 -11.09 9.23 -0.24
N ASP A 60 -9.94 9.61 -0.76
CA ASP A 60 -9.69 9.58 -2.20
C ASP A 60 -9.30 8.18 -2.70
N TYR A 61 -8.49 7.46 -1.91
CA TYR A 61 -7.97 6.14 -2.26
C TYR A 61 -7.93 5.19 -1.08
N THR A 62 -8.17 3.91 -1.35
CA THR A 62 -8.09 2.83 -0.37
C THR A 62 -6.92 1.90 -0.68
N VAL A 63 -5.96 1.82 0.24
CA VAL A 63 -4.84 0.87 0.18
C VAL A 63 -5.23 -0.41 0.91
N ILE A 64 -5.08 -1.55 0.24
CA ILE A 64 -5.43 -2.85 0.79
C ILE A 64 -4.17 -3.68 1.01
N SER A 65 -4.06 -4.27 2.20
CA SER A 65 -3.00 -5.23 2.47
C SER A 65 -3.14 -6.47 1.56
N PRO A 66 -2.07 -6.94 0.91
CA PRO A 66 -2.12 -8.07 -0.04
C PRO A 66 -2.64 -9.38 0.56
N GLY A 67 -2.61 -9.53 1.89
CA GLY A 67 -3.14 -10.69 2.59
C GLY A 67 -4.67 -10.77 2.61
N ILE A 68 -5.40 -9.70 2.24
CA ILE A 68 -6.86 -9.71 2.19
C ILE A 68 -7.30 -10.20 0.80
N PRO A 69 -7.96 -11.35 0.70
CA PRO A 69 -8.35 -11.89 -0.59
C PRO A 69 -9.43 -11.03 -1.27
N PRO A 70 -9.45 -10.93 -2.60
CA PRO A 70 -10.45 -10.16 -3.35
C PRO A 70 -11.90 -10.61 -3.09
N THR A 71 -12.09 -11.84 -2.64
CA THR A 71 -13.39 -12.40 -2.26
C THR A 71 -13.91 -11.94 -0.90
N ASN A 72 -13.11 -11.16 -0.15
CA ASN A 72 -13.52 -10.64 1.14
C ASN A 72 -14.73 -9.69 0.99
N LEU A 73 -15.77 -9.93 1.79
CA LEU A 73 -17.04 -9.17 1.70
C LEU A 73 -16.87 -7.68 1.98
N VAL A 74 -15.91 -7.30 2.83
CA VAL A 74 -15.57 -5.90 3.10
C VAL A 74 -15.08 -5.21 1.83
N LEU A 75 -14.19 -5.85 1.07
CA LEU A 75 -13.67 -5.29 -0.18
C LEU A 75 -14.77 -5.15 -1.24
N GLN A 76 -15.66 -6.13 -1.33
CA GLN A 76 -16.80 -6.07 -2.26
C GLN A 76 -17.75 -4.91 -1.91
N LYS A 77 -18.08 -4.72 -0.64
CA LYS A 77 -18.91 -3.60 -0.19
C LYS A 77 -18.25 -2.25 -0.49
N LEU A 78 -16.95 -2.10 -0.22
CA LEU A 78 -16.19 -0.87 -0.54
C LEU A 78 -16.17 -0.58 -2.05
N ALA A 79 -15.99 -1.60 -2.87
CA ALA A 79 -16.07 -1.45 -4.32
C ALA A 79 -17.47 -0.95 -4.77
N LEU A 80 -18.54 -1.50 -4.20
CA LEU A 80 -19.91 -1.07 -4.47
C LEU A 80 -20.19 0.37 -3.97
N SER A 81 -19.52 0.82 -2.91
CA SER A 81 -19.59 2.20 -2.41
C SER A 81 -18.74 3.18 -3.24
N GLY A 82 -18.12 2.73 -4.34
CA GLY A 82 -17.35 3.60 -5.24
C GLY A 82 -15.91 3.91 -4.77
N CYS A 83 -15.40 3.22 -3.75
CA CYS A 83 -14.02 3.39 -3.29
C CYS A 83 -13.02 3.06 -4.38
N LYS A 84 -12.02 3.92 -4.55
CA LYS A 84 -10.91 3.72 -5.48
C LYS A 84 -9.78 2.98 -4.77
N PHE A 85 -9.45 1.81 -5.25
CA PHE A 85 -8.36 1.03 -4.69
C PHE A 85 -7.01 1.42 -5.29
N THR A 86 -5.98 1.33 -4.47
CA THR A 86 -4.58 1.51 -4.88
C THR A 86 -3.68 0.56 -4.08
N THR A 87 -2.42 0.49 -4.47
CA THR A 87 -1.38 -0.29 -3.80
C THR A 87 -0.20 0.61 -3.42
N ASP A 88 0.62 0.15 -2.49
CA ASP A 88 1.90 0.79 -2.17
C ASP A 88 2.80 0.95 -3.42
N ILE A 89 2.82 -0.06 -4.29
CA ILE A 89 3.54 -0.01 -5.58
C ILE A 89 3.02 1.10 -6.48
N GLU A 90 1.69 1.24 -6.64
CA GLU A 90 1.12 2.32 -7.45
C GLU A 90 1.41 3.71 -6.87
N ILE A 91 1.41 3.84 -5.55
CA ILE A 91 1.78 5.08 -4.88
C ILE A 91 3.22 5.46 -5.24
N ILE A 92 4.15 4.52 -5.10
CA ILE A 92 5.56 4.73 -5.44
C ILE A 92 5.77 5.03 -6.93
N GLN A 93 5.08 4.33 -7.82
CA GLN A 93 5.16 4.61 -9.26
C GLN A 93 4.72 6.02 -9.64
N ASN A 94 3.82 6.63 -8.87
CA ASN A 94 3.40 8.03 -9.06
C ASN A 94 4.40 9.05 -8.48
N LEU A 95 5.28 8.64 -7.59
CA LEU A 95 6.24 9.50 -6.89
C LEU A 95 7.64 9.39 -7.46
N SER A 96 8.04 8.23 -7.94
CA SER A 96 9.39 7.92 -8.41
C SER A 96 9.43 7.79 -9.93
N GLN A 97 10.53 8.24 -10.52
CA GLN A 97 10.88 7.97 -11.92
C GLN A 97 11.73 6.69 -12.08
N SER A 98 11.97 5.98 -10.99
CA SER A 98 12.75 4.75 -10.99
C SER A 98 12.10 3.67 -11.84
N LYS A 99 12.91 2.79 -12.41
CA LYS A 99 12.44 1.58 -13.10
C LYS A 99 12.17 0.48 -12.08
N PHE A 100 11.12 -0.28 -12.30
CA PHE A 100 10.70 -1.37 -11.42
C PHE A 100 10.93 -2.72 -12.09
N ILE A 101 11.56 -3.65 -11.37
CA ILE A 101 11.69 -5.06 -11.74
C ILE A 101 10.89 -5.85 -10.72
N CYS A 102 9.73 -6.38 -11.15
CA CYS A 102 8.85 -7.14 -10.27
C CYS A 102 9.10 -8.64 -10.40
N ILE A 103 9.41 -9.30 -9.27
CA ILE A 103 9.66 -10.74 -9.21
C ILE A 103 8.49 -11.42 -8.49
N THR A 104 7.86 -12.36 -9.18
CA THR A 104 6.81 -13.22 -8.63
C THR A 104 7.20 -14.70 -8.74
N GLY A 105 6.53 -15.56 -8.00
CA GLY A 105 6.78 -16.99 -8.01
C GLY A 105 6.54 -17.64 -6.65
N THR A 106 6.52 -18.95 -6.60
CA THR A 106 6.30 -19.71 -5.38
C THR A 106 7.54 -19.70 -4.47
N ASN A 107 8.72 -19.94 -5.05
CA ASN A 107 10.00 -20.03 -4.35
C ASN A 107 11.05 -19.10 -5.00
N GLY A 108 12.11 -18.77 -4.29
CA GLY A 108 13.28 -18.06 -4.81
C GLY A 108 13.11 -16.55 -5.02
N LYS A 109 11.92 -15.98 -4.81
CA LYS A 109 11.66 -14.54 -5.03
C LYS A 109 12.67 -13.64 -4.36
N THR A 110 12.84 -13.76 -3.06
CA THR A 110 13.74 -12.92 -2.26
C THR A 110 15.19 -13.06 -2.72
N SER A 111 15.66 -14.29 -2.96
CA SER A 111 17.04 -14.53 -3.44
C SER A 111 17.25 -13.91 -4.82
N THR A 112 16.29 -14.03 -5.72
CA THR A 112 16.36 -13.45 -7.07
C THR A 112 16.37 -11.92 -7.03
N VAL A 113 15.50 -11.30 -6.22
CA VAL A 113 15.45 -9.84 -6.07
C VAL A 113 16.77 -9.31 -5.52
N ASN A 114 17.33 -9.94 -4.49
CA ASN A 114 18.63 -9.53 -3.91
C ASN A 114 19.76 -9.69 -4.93
N LEU A 115 19.82 -10.83 -5.62
CA LEU A 115 20.87 -11.07 -6.65
C LEU A 115 20.82 -10.03 -7.77
N ILE A 116 19.61 -9.67 -8.24
CA ILE A 116 19.47 -8.63 -9.28
C ILE A 116 19.95 -7.28 -8.75
N ALA A 117 19.57 -6.91 -7.52
CA ALA A 117 20.02 -5.65 -6.93
C ALA A 117 21.55 -5.62 -6.76
N ASP A 118 22.16 -6.71 -6.31
CA ASP A 118 23.61 -6.85 -6.16
C ASP A 118 24.31 -6.69 -7.52
N ILE A 119 23.85 -7.40 -8.56
CA ILE A 119 24.40 -7.29 -9.93
C ILE A 119 24.32 -5.86 -10.46
N LEU A 120 23.19 -5.18 -10.25
CA LEU A 120 23.01 -3.80 -10.71
C LEU A 120 23.95 -2.85 -9.98
N ASN A 121 24.04 -2.96 -8.65
CA ASN A 121 24.91 -2.13 -7.83
C ASN A 121 26.39 -2.37 -8.16
N ASP A 122 26.83 -3.59 -8.40
CA ASP A 122 28.19 -3.93 -8.82
C ASP A 122 28.53 -3.32 -10.19
N ASN A 123 27.52 -3.01 -11.00
CA ASN A 123 27.69 -2.34 -12.29
C ASN A 123 27.38 -0.83 -12.23
N ASN A 124 27.42 -0.21 -11.06
CA ASN A 124 27.15 1.21 -10.83
C ASN A 124 25.74 1.67 -11.25
N ILE A 125 24.77 0.77 -11.22
CA ILE A 125 23.35 1.08 -11.39
C ILE A 125 22.70 0.97 -10.02
N SER A 126 22.31 2.12 -9.44
CA SER A 126 21.66 2.14 -8.12
C SER A 126 20.38 1.32 -8.12
N ALA A 127 20.29 0.33 -7.25
CA ALA A 127 19.13 -0.55 -7.13
C ALA A 127 18.87 -0.96 -5.68
N ILE A 128 17.60 -1.07 -5.32
CA ILE A 128 17.15 -1.50 -4.00
C ILE A 128 16.25 -2.73 -4.14
N ALA A 129 16.60 -3.79 -3.41
CA ALA A 129 15.73 -4.95 -3.23
C ALA A 129 14.73 -4.66 -2.12
N CYS A 130 13.44 -4.50 -2.42
CA CYS A 130 12.41 -4.13 -1.46
C CYS A 130 11.13 -4.98 -1.60
N GLY A 131 10.21 -4.85 -0.66
CA GLY A 131 8.94 -5.57 -0.59
C GLY A 131 8.86 -6.49 0.62
N ASN A 132 8.45 -7.75 0.45
CA ASN A 132 8.27 -8.69 1.57
C ASN A 132 9.57 -9.15 2.26
N ASN A 133 10.72 -8.60 1.89
CA ASN A 133 12.01 -8.84 2.55
C ASN A 133 12.26 -7.92 3.77
N GLY A 134 11.28 -7.14 4.19
CA GLY A 134 11.38 -6.21 5.33
C GLY A 134 11.85 -4.81 4.96
N ILE A 135 12.25 -4.57 3.71
CA ILE A 135 12.60 -3.23 3.21
C ILE A 135 11.38 -2.63 2.51
N SER A 136 10.95 -1.46 2.96
CA SER A 136 9.83 -0.75 2.37
C SER A 136 10.06 -0.41 0.90
N VAL A 137 9.02 -0.51 0.08
CA VAL A 137 9.07 0.01 -1.29
C VAL A 137 9.31 1.53 -1.30
N PHE A 138 8.93 2.24 -0.25
CA PHE A 138 9.15 3.69 -0.09
C PHE A 138 10.64 4.05 0.12
N ALA A 139 11.48 3.10 0.52
CA ALA A 139 12.93 3.31 0.61
C ALA A 139 13.56 3.69 -0.75
N SER A 140 12.88 3.39 -1.86
CA SER A 140 13.31 3.81 -3.20
C SER A 140 13.17 5.31 -3.48
N LEU A 141 12.52 6.08 -2.59
CA LEU A 141 12.42 7.54 -2.70
C LEU A 141 13.59 8.27 -2.03
N GLU A 142 14.37 7.57 -1.21
CA GLU A 142 15.48 8.16 -0.43
C GLU A 142 16.81 8.16 -1.20
N ASN A 143 16.84 7.58 -2.40
CA ASN A 143 17.97 7.46 -3.31
C ASN A 143 17.65 8.12 -4.65
#